data_8a94b3dc74b87e386923c83886c600e3
#
_entry.id   8a94b3dc74b87e386923c83886c600e3
#
_cell.length_a   1.000
_cell.length_b   1.000
_cell.length_c   1.000
_cell.angle_alpha   90.00
_cell.angle_beta   90.00
_cell.angle_gamma   90.00
#
_symmetry.space_group_name_H-M   'P 1'
#
loop_
_entity.id
_entity.type
_entity.pdbx_description
1 polymer ?
#
loop_
_entity_poly.entity_id
_entity_poly.type
_entity_poly.pdbx_seq_one_letter_code
_entity_poly.pdbx_strand_id
1 'polypeptide(L)'
;MDLTVSLAGDGSFGPLVGEGGGTLTISAVTADPFCVADLQGLQLTHGLDGHRLEGPETADQRFLVFQVPRKALGALQIRASWPVISFASRVDEKAAAQIAWPRAWTPEDAMYLQPTAFIESDHERFQEYVQSIAGDRLRRTPIYLAAKDLVRSTILEFRVVNQTTMVMQEPGLARGYRVVGALEATSELAGAPADLVCACVAVLRAAGIPARPVIGADYGRDHEEKSKLPKGRTSMCVWAEFKLPGAGWVPFDPWQMRGQGLARKDVAAAWRWFGSIEDLNRRIALGYDFAPYAFGRTPDWPAGWSWRVNEQSQPPGQVTNVITPIMVSRGSVRP
;
A
#
# COMPACT_ATOMS: atom_id res chain seq x y z
N MET A 1 3.79 9.06 17.43
CA MET A 1 2.78 7.97 17.55
C MET A 1 3.51 6.66 17.59
N ASP A 2 2.97 5.66 18.25
CA ASP A 2 3.52 4.31 18.23
C ASP A 2 2.63 3.44 17.37
N LEU A 3 3.17 2.92 16.28
CA LEU A 3 2.52 1.91 15.48
C LEU A 3 2.74 0.55 16.16
N THR A 4 1.67 -0.14 16.47
CA THR A 4 1.73 -1.51 16.99
C THR A 4 1.07 -2.46 16.00
N VAL A 5 1.83 -3.41 15.50
CA VAL A 5 1.33 -4.54 14.72
C VAL A 5 1.28 -5.74 15.65
N SER A 6 0.09 -6.23 15.90
CA SER A 6 -0.12 -7.43 16.72
C SER A 6 -0.65 -8.54 15.82
N LEU A 7 0.05 -9.65 15.76
CA LEU A 7 -0.36 -10.85 15.07
C LEU A 7 -0.70 -11.89 16.11
N ALA A 8 -1.92 -12.39 16.09
CA ALA A 8 -2.35 -13.46 16.98
C ALA A 8 -2.89 -14.61 16.13
N GLY A 9 -2.41 -15.80 16.36
CA GLY A 9 -2.98 -17.04 15.82
C GLY A 9 -3.73 -17.80 16.90
N ASP A 10 -4.86 -18.36 16.55
CA ASP A 10 -5.45 -19.39 17.38
C ASP A 10 -4.59 -20.68 17.32
N GLY A 11 -4.74 -21.59 18.26
CA GLY A 11 -3.92 -22.81 18.37
C GLY A 11 -3.89 -23.76 17.16
N SER A 12 -4.43 -23.33 16.01
CA SER A 12 -4.43 -24.08 14.75
C SER A 12 -3.11 -24.00 13.96
N PHE A 13 -2.11 -23.24 14.43
CA PHE A 13 -0.80 -23.17 13.79
C PHE A 13 0.04 -24.44 13.89
N GLY A 14 -0.17 -25.27 14.91
CA GLY A 14 0.64 -26.46 15.15
C GLY A 14 0.69 -27.46 13.97
N PRO A 15 -0.42 -27.75 13.29
CA PRO A 15 -0.43 -28.65 12.14
C PRO A 15 0.09 -28.00 10.85
N LEU A 16 0.13 -26.68 10.79
CA LEU A 16 0.46 -25.92 9.58
C LEU A 16 1.97 -25.72 9.40
N VAL A 17 2.72 -25.76 10.50
CA VAL A 17 4.17 -25.68 10.49
C VAL A 17 4.72 -27.09 10.31
N GLY A 18 4.70 -27.61 9.08
CA GLY A 18 5.27 -28.91 8.75
C GLY A 18 6.72 -29.07 9.21
N GLU A 19 7.37 -30.19 8.88
CA GLU A 19 8.74 -30.51 9.34
C GLU A 19 9.81 -29.45 9.06
N GLY A 20 9.53 -28.43 8.22
CA GLY A 20 10.44 -27.37 7.81
C GLY A 20 10.38 -26.07 8.61
N GLY A 21 9.38 -25.86 9.47
CA GLY A 21 9.17 -24.56 10.08
C GLY A 21 8.47 -23.56 9.13
N GLY A 22 8.37 -22.32 9.54
CA GLY A 22 7.75 -21.24 8.74
C GLY A 22 8.43 -19.90 8.94
N THR A 23 8.04 -18.94 8.10
CA THR A 23 8.51 -17.55 8.18
C THR A 23 7.32 -16.63 8.20
N LEU A 24 7.28 -15.70 9.16
CA LEU A 24 6.38 -14.56 9.15
C LEU A 24 7.14 -13.31 8.81
N THR A 25 6.68 -12.58 7.83
CA THR A 25 7.29 -11.33 7.37
C THR A 25 6.31 -10.18 7.56
N ILE A 26 6.76 -9.11 8.22
CA ILE A 26 6.00 -7.88 8.42
C ILE A 26 6.74 -6.76 7.71
N SER A 27 6.04 -6.00 6.89
CA SER A 27 6.58 -4.82 6.24
C SER A 27 6.65 -3.63 7.21
N ALA A 28 7.75 -2.89 7.16
CA ALA A 28 7.95 -1.66 7.90
C ALA A 28 8.48 -0.57 6.94
N VAL A 29 7.70 0.47 6.73
CA VAL A 29 8.11 1.65 5.97
C VAL A 29 9.04 2.48 6.85
N THR A 30 10.26 2.75 6.37
CA THR A 30 11.31 3.41 7.13
C THR A 30 11.51 4.85 6.75
N ALA A 31 11.36 5.18 5.48
CA ALA A 31 11.59 6.52 4.96
C ALA A 31 10.60 6.84 3.84
N ASP A 32 9.49 7.42 4.22
CA ASP A 32 8.49 7.99 3.31
C ASP A 32 8.49 9.52 3.51
N PRO A 33 8.34 10.34 2.47
CA PRO A 33 8.20 11.78 2.63
C PRO A 33 7.04 12.20 3.55
N PHE A 34 6.07 11.32 3.72
CA PHE A 34 4.84 11.56 4.49
C PHE A 34 4.71 10.68 5.73
N CYS A 35 5.61 9.71 5.90
CA CYS A 35 5.61 8.80 7.05
C CYS A 35 7.03 8.36 7.39
N VAL A 36 7.55 8.76 8.53
CA VAL A 36 8.87 8.39 9.02
C VAL A 36 8.74 7.47 10.21
N ALA A 37 9.35 6.30 10.15
CA ALA A 37 9.38 5.34 11.24
C ALA A 37 10.77 5.27 11.88
N ASP A 38 10.81 5.29 13.21
CA ASP A 38 12.03 5.05 13.98
C ASP A 38 12.13 3.57 14.36
N LEU A 39 12.85 2.79 13.56
CA LEU A 39 13.09 1.37 13.87
C LEU A 39 14.16 1.16 14.97
N GLN A 40 14.87 2.18 15.41
CA GLN A 40 15.72 2.07 16.61
C GLN A 40 14.88 1.98 17.88
N GLY A 41 13.68 2.60 17.86
CA GLY A 41 12.69 2.47 18.90
C GLY A 41 11.81 1.20 18.80
N LEU A 42 12.15 0.25 17.96
CA LEU A 42 11.39 -0.99 17.77
C LEU A 42 11.35 -1.82 19.05
N GLN A 43 10.16 -2.10 19.52
CA GLN A 43 9.88 -3.00 20.63
C GLN A 43 9.19 -4.26 20.10
N LEU A 44 9.72 -5.42 20.44
CA LEU A 44 9.20 -6.72 20.02
C LEU A 44 8.83 -7.56 21.22
N THR A 45 7.64 -8.15 21.16
CA THR A 45 7.20 -9.19 22.11
C THR A 45 6.75 -10.39 21.28
N HIS A 46 7.42 -11.51 21.37
CA HIS A 46 7.07 -12.72 20.65
C HIS A 46 7.63 -13.95 21.37
N GLY A 47 6.96 -15.07 21.21
CA GLY A 47 7.40 -16.38 21.73
C GLY A 47 8.20 -17.20 20.71
N LEU A 48 8.94 -16.53 19.80
CA LEU A 48 9.70 -17.16 18.72
C LEU A 48 11.20 -17.14 19.04
N ASP A 49 11.94 -18.05 18.41
CA ASP A 49 13.38 -18.25 18.66
C ASP A 49 14.26 -17.09 18.14
N GLY A 50 13.73 -16.28 17.24
CA GLY A 50 14.48 -15.12 16.71
C GLY A 50 13.72 -14.34 15.65
N HIS A 51 14.29 -13.18 15.36
CA HIS A 51 13.86 -12.31 14.26
C HIS A 51 15.09 -11.65 13.61
N ARG A 52 14.91 -11.15 12.39
CA ARG A 52 15.87 -10.32 11.69
C ARG A 52 15.18 -9.19 10.95
N LEU A 53 15.91 -8.12 10.71
CA LEU A 53 15.46 -6.99 9.89
C LEU A 53 16.16 -7.09 8.54
N GLU A 54 15.39 -7.35 7.49
CA GLU A 54 15.88 -7.46 6.11
C GLU A 54 15.68 -6.16 5.32
N GLY A 55 16.52 -5.95 4.33
CA GLY A 55 16.56 -4.79 3.46
C GLY A 55 17.65 -3.79 3.86
N PRO A 56 18.18 -3.01 2.89
CA PRO A 56 19.16 -1.98 3.14
C PRO A 56 18.66 -0.93 4.15
N GLU A 57 19.55 -0.34 4.93
CA GLU A 57 19.17 0.74 5.87
C GLU A 57 18.63 1.98 5.15
N THR A 58 19.07 2.20 3.93
CA THR A 58 18.64 3.30 3.06
C THR A 58 17.35 3.04 2.29
N ALA A 59 16.80 1.81 2.39
CA ALA A 59 15.56 1.50 1.68
C ALA A 59 14.36 2.17 2.33
N ASP A 60 13.41 2.62 1.50
CA ASP A 60 12.13 3.21 1.96
C ASP A 60 11.28 2.20 2.76
N GLN A 61 11.54 0.91 2.57
CA GLN A 61 10.82 -0.19 3.20
C GLN A 61 11.78 -1.30 3.60
N ARG A 62 11.62 -1.79 4.83
CA ARG A 62 12.34 -2.95 5.36
C ARG A 62 11.35 -4.01 5.85
N PHE A 63 11.86 -5.19 6.16
CA PHE A 63 11.03 -6.32 6.55
C PHE A 63 11.50 -6.92 7.86
N LEU A 64 10.58 -7.02 8.81
CA LEU A 64 10.77 -7.81 10.03
C LEU A 64 10.43 -9.26 9.72
N VAL A 65 11.41 -10.13 9.80
CA VAL A 65 11.28 -11.54 9.48
C VAL A 65 11.45 -12.38 10.73
N PHE A 66 10.43 -13.14 11.08
CA PHE A 66 10.39 -14.03 12.22
C PHE A 66 10.48 -15.48 11.76
N GLN A 67 11.31 -16.27 12.42
CA GLN A 67 11.33 -17.72 12.22
C GLN A 67 10.32 -18.38 13.15
N VAL A 68 9.44 -19.18 12.58
CA VAL A 68 8.46 -19.94 13.34
C VAL A 68 8.94 -21.38 13.44
N PRO A 69 9.20 -21.88 14.65
CA PRO A 69 9.75 -23.20 14.84
C PRO A 69 8.78 -24.31 14.42
N ARG A 70 9.31 -25.47 14.05
CA ARG A 70 8.55 -26.66 13.62
C ARG A 70 7.47 -27.15 14.61
N LYS A 71 7.62 -26.82 15.87
CA LYS A 71 6.74 -27.23 16.97
C LYS A 71 6.11 -26.06 17.69
N ALA A 72 5.69 -25.02 16.95
CA ALA A 72 4.88 -23.98 17.57
C ALA A 72 3.54 -24.58 18.01
N LEU A 73 3.46 -24.95 19.28
CA LEU A 73 2.24 -25.45 19.90
C LEU A 73 1.51 -24.29 20.59
N GLY A 74 0.26 -24.10 20.26
CA GLY A 74 -0.59 -23.09 20.91
C GLY A 74 -0.73 -21.78 20.12
N ALA A 75 -1.35 -20.80 20.76
CA ALA A 75 -1.57 -19.48 20.18
C ALA A 75 -0.24 -18.74 20.02
N LEU A 76 0.09 -18.37 18.79
CA LEU A 76 1.23 -17.52 18.50
C LEU A 76 0.79 -16.07 18.60
N GLN A 77 1.45 -15.30 19.46
CA GLN A 77 1.25 -13.86 19.52
C GLN A 77 2.58 -13.14 19.26
N ILE A 78 2.58 -12.31 18.24
CA ILE A 78 3.69 -11.41 17.91
C ILE A 78 3.19 -10.00 18.02
N ARG A 79 3.92 -9.17 18.74
CA ARG A 79 3.67 -7.75 18.80
C ARG A 79 4.95 -7.01 18.44
N ALA A 80 4.87 -6.20 17.40
CA ALA A 80 5.91 -5.27 16.98
C ALA A 80 5.37 -3.84 17.14
N SER A 81 6.09 -2.98 17.82
CA SER A 81 5.72 -1.59 18.06
C SER A 81 6.91 -0.68 17.80
N TRP A 82 6.72 0.39 17.05
CA TRP A 82 7.73 1.40 16.77
C TRP A 82 7.13 2.79 16.64
N PRO A 83 7.88 3.86 17.00
CA PRO A 83 7.46 5.23 16.79
C PRO A 83 7.32 5.58 15.31
N VAL A 84 6.26 6.34 14.98
CA VAL A 84 5.97 6.80 13.62
C VAL A 84 5.53 8.27 13.67
N ILE A 85 5.98 9.05 12.68
CA ILE A 85 5.50 10.41 12.46
C ILE A 85 4.95 10.49 11.05
N SER A 86 3.70 10.92 10.90
CA SER A 86 3.09 11.16 9.60
C SER A 86 2.83 12.64 9.35
N PHE A 87 2.94 13.05 8.08
CA PHE A 87 2.85 14.43 7.64
C PHE A 87 1.77 14.59 6.57
N ALA A 88 1.16 15.78 6.53
CA ALA A 88 0.32 16.18 5.41
C ALA A 88 1.19 16.44 4.17
N SER A 89 0.65 16.16 2.99
CA SER A 89 1.26 16.58 1.74
C SER A 89 0.66 17.90 1.26
N ARG A 90 1.52 18.79 0.81
CA ARG A 90 1.14 20.06 0.17
C ARG A 90 2.01 20.29 -1.05
N VAL A 91 1.41 20.29 -2.22
CA VAL A 91 2.08 20.52 -3.50
C VAL A 91 1.67 21.89 -4.03
N ASP A 92 2.65 22.70 -4.42
CA ASP A 92 2.40 23.87 -5.25
C ASP A 92 2.07 23.40 -6.68
N GLU A 93 0.78 23.29 -6.98
CA GLU A 93 0.32 22.79 -8.27
C GLU A 93 0.76 23.68 -9.45
N LYS A 94 0.94 25.00 -9.23
CA LYS A 94 1.43 25.90 -10.28
C LYS A 94 2.89 25.60 -10.63
N ALA A 95 3.72 25.40 -9.62
CA ALA A 95 5.11 25.01 -9.82
C ALA A 95 5.20 23.60 -10.40
N ALA A 96 4.45 22.65 -9.87
CA ALA A 96 4.41 21.26 -10.35
C ALA A 96 3.98 21.16 -11.83
N ALA A 97 3.01 21.98 -12.26
CA ALA A 97 2.54 22.07 -13.65
C ALA A 97 3.57 22.63 -14.64
N GLN A 98 4.72 23.12 -14.17
CA GLN A 98 5.82 23.58 -15.04
C GLN A 98 6.94 22.53 -15.17
N ILE A 99 6.89 21.44 -14.39
CA ILE A 99 7.95 20.45 -14.40
C ILE A 99 7.92 19.64 -15.68
N ALA A 100 9.01 19.71 -16.44
CA ALA A 100 9.17 18.94 -17.66
C ALA A 100 9.49 17.48 -17.39
N TRP A 101 9.28 16.63 -18.38
CA TRP A 101 9.73 15.24 -18.35
C TRP A 101 11.25 15.17 -18.23
N PRO A 102 11.80 14.25 -17.43
CA PRO A 102 13.23 14.02 -17.38
C PRO A 102 13.68 13.31 -18.68
N ARG A 103 14.94 13.50 -19.04
CA ARG A 103 15.54 12.74 -20.15
C ARG A 103 15.62 11.25 -19.85
N ALA A 104 15.93 10.91 -18.60
CA ALA A 104 15.94 9.57 -18.07
C ALA A 104 15.63 9.64 -16.57
N TRP A 105 15.01 8.61 -16.04
CA TRP A 105 14.87 8.41 -14.60
C TRP A 105 16.16 7.88 -14.00
N THR A 106 16.41 8.13 -12.72
CA THR A 106 17.50 7.47 -12.00
C THR A 106 17.24 5.96 -11.93
N PRO A 107 18.25 5.11 -11.73
CA PRO A 107 18.04 3.67 -11.56
C PRO A 107 17.03 3.35 -10.44
N GLU A 108 17.08 4.11 -9.33
CA GLU A 108 16.19 3.96 -8.18
C GLU A 108 14.74 4.31 -8.55
N ASP A 109 14.52 5.39 -9.30
CA ASP A 109 13.18 5.78 -9.74
C ASP A 109 12.65 4.81 -10.82
N ALA A 110 13.53 4.33 -11.71
CA ALA A 110 13.17 3.42 -12.79
C ALA A 110 12.66 2.05 -12.30
N MET A 111 13.02 1.64 -11.09
CA MET A 111 12.48 0.43 -10.46
C MET A 111 10.95 0.50 -10.34
N TYR A 112 10.40 1.68 -10.12
CA TYR A 112 8.94 1.91 -9.98
C TYR A 112 8.20 2.04 -11.32
N LEU A 113 8.87 1.77 -12.44
CA LEU A 113 8.27 1.54 -13.75
C LEU A 113 8.00 0.05 -14.02
N GLN A 114 8.65 -0.84 -13.25
CA GLN A 114 8.56 -2.28 -13.48
C GLN A 114 7.19 -2.83 -13.06
N PRO A 115 6.67 -3.82 -13.78
CA PRO A 115 5.44 -4.51 -13.38
C PRO A 115 5.65 -5.27 -12.05
N THR A 116 4.55 -5.44 -11.31
CA THR A 116 4.49 -6.26 -10.11
C THR A 116 3.24 -7.12 -10.12
N ALA A 117 3.10 -8.06 -9.17
CA ALA A 117 2.09 -9.10 -9.19
C ALA A 117 0.62 -8.62 -9.36
N PHE A 118 0.30 -7.42 -8.87
CA PHE A 118 -1.03 -6.81 -9.00
C PHE A 118 -1.04 -5.55 -9.88
N ILE A 119 0.10 -5.24 -10.52
CA ILE A 119 0.29 -4.04 -11.35
C ILE A 119 1.04 -4.46 -12.60
N GLU A 120 0.33 -5.09 -13.53
CA GLU A 120 0.84 -5.68 -14.76
C GLU A 120 1.02 -4.61 -15.86
N SER A 121 1.79 -3.56 -15.54
CA SER A 121 1.91 -2.33 -16.33
C SER A 121 2.59 -2.50 -17.69
N ASP A 122 3.27 -3.61 -17.91
CA ASP A 122 3.89 -4.00 -19.18
C ASP A 122 2.91 -4.62 -20.18
N HIS A 123 1.70 -4.96 -19.76
CA HIS A 123 0.69 -5.50 -20.65
C HIS A 123 0.26 -4.44 -21.69
N GLU A 124 0.14 -4.83 -22.96
CA GLU A 124 -0.16 -3.96 -24.12
C GLU A 124 -1.40 -3.07 -23.90
N ARG A 125 -2.42 -3.59 -23.23
CA ARG A 125 -3.66 -2.88 -22.91
C ARG A 125 -3.42 -1.54 -22.20
N PHE A 126 -2.45 -1.47 -21.30
CA PHE A 126 -2.15 -0.20 -20.61
C PHE A 126 -1.46 0.79 -21.52
N GLN A 127 -0.64 0.31 -22.45
CA GLN A 127 0.00 1.15 -23.46
C GLN A 127 -1.03 1.70 -24.45
N GLU A 128 -1.94 0.85 -24.94
CA GLU A 128 -3.06 1.26 -25.78
C GLU A 128 -3.96 2.27 -25.07
N TYR A 129 -4.23 2.03 -23.79
CA TYR A 129 -5.02 2.94 -22.98
C TYR A 129 -4.38 4.32 -22.81
N VAL A 130 -3.08 4.37 -22.51
CA VAL A 130 -2.31 5.61 -22.46
C VAL A 130 -2.32 6.33 -23.80
N GLN A 131 -2.16 5.58 -24.89
CA GLN A 131 -2.20 6.11 -26.26
C GLN A 131 -3.57 6.72 -26.58
N SER A 132 -4.65 6.07 -26.15
CA SER A 132 -6.03 6.56 -26.39
C SER A 132 -6.33 7.87 -25.64
N ILE A 133 -5.79 8.04 -24.44
CA ILE A 133 -6.00 9.25 -23.62
C ILE A 133 -5.10 10.39 -24.07
N ALA A 134 -3.81 10.16 -24.17
CA ALA A 134 -2.82 11.21 -24.31
C ALA A 134 -2.14 11.23 -25.68
N GLY A 135 -1.95 10.08 -26.33
CA GLY A 135 -1.33 9.97 -27.64
C GLY A 135 -0.02 10.75 -27.72
N ASP A 136 0.16 11.45 -28.84
CA ASP A 136 1.35 12.30 -29.08
C ASP A 136 1.49 13.48 -28.14
N ARG A 137 0.43 13.82 -27.37
CA ARG A 137 0.47 14.92 -26.41
C ARG A 137 1.17 14.53 -25.12
N LEU A 138 1.31 13.25 -24.80
CA LEU A 138 1.82 12.76 -23.52
C LEU A 138 3.12 13.49 -23.13
N ARG A 139 4.13 13.43 -23.98
CA ARG A 139 5.45 14.02 -23.69
C ARG A 139 5.52 15.55 -23.89
N ARG A 140 4.49 16.14 -24.49
CA ARG A 140 4.38 17.60 -24.64
C ARG A 140 3.64 18.24 -23.46
N THR A 141 2.85 17.46 -22.74
CA THR A 141 2.16 17.90 -21.52
C THR A 141 3.13 17.79 -20.33
N PRO A 142 3.24 18.80 -19.46
CA PRO A 142 4.01 18.69 -18.22
C PRO A 142 3.63 17.44 -17.44
N ILE A 143 4.62 16.76 -16.87
CA ILE A 143 4.44 15.42 -16.28
C ILE A 143 3.37 15.38 -15.18
N TYR A 144 3.25 16.44 -14.36
CA TYR A 144 2.22 16.54 -13.32
C TYR A 144 0.80 16.55 -13.93
N LEU A 145 0.59 17.33 -14.98
CA LEU A 145 -0.70 17.41 -15.66
C LEU A 145 -1.01 16.13 -16.45
N ALA A 146 0.01 15.53 -17.07
CA ALA A 146 -0.14 14.23 -17.74
C ALA A 146 -0.56 13.13 -16.74
N ALA A 147 0.10 13.04 -15.59
CA ALA A 147 -0.26 12.11 -14.53
C ALA A 147 -1.71 12.35 -14.05
N LYS A 148 -2.08 13.61 -13.85
CA LYS A 148 -3.41 14.00 -13.39
C LYS A 148 -4.50 13.63 -14.39
N ASP A 149 -4.26 13.83 -15.71
CA ASP A 149 -5.22 13.47 -16.76
C ASP A 149 -5.37 11.95 -16.92
N LEU A 150 -4.27 11.19 -16.86
CA LEU A 150 -4.30 9.73 -16.88
C LEU A 150 -5.07 9.16 -15.69
N VAL A 151 -4.78 9.62 -14.47
CA VAL A 151 -5.50 9.20 -13.25
C VAL A 151 -6.98 9.58 -13.33
N ARG A 152 -7.29 10.79 -13.83
CA ARG A 152 -8.66 11.25 -14.07
C ARG A 152 -9.43 10.30 -14.98
N SER A 153 -8.87 9.98 -16.13
CA SER A 153 -9.50 9.11 -17.13
C SER A 153 -9.74 7.71 -16.55
N THR A 154 -8.75 7.15 -15.87
CA THR A 154 -8.89 5.85 -15.18
C THR A 154 -10.01 5.88 -14.15
N ILE A 155 -10.13 6.92 -13.33
CA ILE A 155 -11.20 7.05 -12.34
C ILE A 155 -12.58 7.13 -13.00
N LEU A 156 -12.71 7.84 -14.12
CA LEU A 156 -13.99 8.04 -14.80
C LEU A 156 -14.50 6.77 -15.47
N GLU A 157 -13.61 5.96 -16.02
CA GLU A 157 -13.95 4.73 -16.72
C GLU A 157 -14.12 3.54 -15.77
N PHE A 158 -13.35 3.52 -14.68
CA PHE A 158 -13.36 2.42 -13.73
C PHE A 158 -14.65 2.41 -12.89
N ARG A 159 -15.34 1.27 -12.87
CA ARG A 159 -16.54 1.07 -12.06
C ARG A 159 -16.19 0.32 -10.77
N VAL A 160 -16.43 0.93 -9.61
CA VAL A 160 -16.27 0.23 -8.33
C VAL A 160 -17.52 -0.57 -8.02
N VAL A 161 -17.38 -1.88 -8.01
CA VAL A 161 -18.48 -2.84 -7.73
C VAL A 161 -18.47 -3.30 -6.28
N ASN A 162 -17.34 -3.16 -5.59
CA ASN A 162 -17.20 -3.47 -4.17
C ASN A 162 -16.54 -2.31 -3.44
N GLN A 163 -17.23 -1.74 -2.47
CA GLN A 163 -16.74 -0.58 -1.71
C GLN A 163 -15.83 -0.95 -0.53
N THR A 164 -15.66 -2.25 -0.25
CA THR A 164 -14.82 -2.69 0.86
C THR A 164 -13.36 -2.84 0.42
N THR A 165 -12.48 -2.20 1.16
CA THR A 165 -11.03 -2.30 0.95
C THR A 165 -10.47 -3.63 1.46
N MET A 166 -11.07 -4.17 2.52
CA MET A 166 -10.59 -5.39 3.19
C MET A 166 -11.58 -6.54 3.05
N VAL A 167 -11.05 -7.74 2.97
CA VAL A 167 -11.81 -8.97 3.17
C VAL A 167 -11.81 -9.31 4.65
N MET A 168 -13.01 -9.47 5.18
CA MET A 168 -13.21 -9.83 6.59
C MET A 168 -13.50 -11.32 6.70
N GLN A 169 -12.84 -11.99 7.64
CA GLN A 169 -13.12 -13.39 7.96
C GLN A 169 -14.28 -13.49 8.95
N GLU A 170 -14.23 -12.63 9.97
CA GLU A 170 -15.24 -12.47 11.02
C GLU A 170 -15.34 -10.98 11.39
N PRO A 171 -16.37 -10.54 12.11
CA PRO A 171 -16.44 -9.16 12.58
C PRO A 171 -15.18 -8.75 13.34
N GLY A 172 -14.44 -7.83 12.75
CA GLY A 172 -13.19 -7.32 13.33
C GLY A 172 -11.91 -8.07 12.98
N LEU A 173 -11.97 -9.11 12.15
CA LEU A 173 -10.83 -9.91 11.71
C LEU A 173 -10.61 -9.74 10.21
N ALA A 174 -9.62 -8.94 9.82
CA ALA A 174 -9.30 -8.71 8.43
C ALA A 174 -8.33 -9.80 7.92
N ARG A 175 -8.67 -10.42 6.79
CA ARG A 175 -7.76 -11.32 6.07
C ARG A 175 -6.68 -10.58 5.32
N GLY A 176 -7.06 -9.52 4.63
CA GLY A 176 -6.19 -8.72 3.79
C GLY A 176 -6.99 -7.85 2.82
N TYR A 177 -6.30 -7.19 1.94
CA TYR A 177 -6.93 -6.33 0.94
C TYR A 177 -7.70 -7.14 -0.09
N ARG A 178 -8.85 -6.62 -0.47
CA ARG A 178 -9.57 -7.09 -1.66
C ARG A 178 -8.87 -6.49 -2.88
N VAL A 179 -8.16 -7.31 -3.61
CA VAL A 179 -7.48 -6.90 -4.84
C VAL A 179 -7.40 -8.10 -5.80
N VAL A 180 -7.71 -7.87 -7.07
CA VAL A 180 -7.52 -8.84 -8.15
C VAL A 180 -6.39 -8.43 -9.09
N GLY A 181 -5.98 -7.17 -9.05
CA GLY A 181 -4.90 -6.61 -9.86
C GLY A 181 -5.39 -5.71 -10.98
N ALA A 182 -4.46 -4.96 -11.55
CA ALA A 182 -4.77 -3.94 -12.54
C ALA A 182 -5.33 -4.53 -13.83
N LEU A 183 -4.75 -5.63 -14.31
CA LEU A 183 -5.14 -6.24 -15.59
C LEU A 183 -6.56 -6.84 -15.52
N GLU A 184 -6.83 -7.64 -14.50
CA GLU A 184 -8.15 -8.26 -14.33
C GLU A 184 -9.22 -7.20 -14.09
N ALA A 185 -8.97 -6.27 -13.16
CA ALA A 185 -9.92 -5.21 -12.83
C ALA A 185 -10.23 -4.28 -14.01
N THR A 186 -9.23 -3.97 -14.86
CA THR A 186 -9.46 -3.15 -16.05
C THR A 186 -10.11 -3.93 -17.19
N SER A 187 -10.00 -5.27 -17.22
CA SER A 187 -10.73 -6.11 -18.18
C SER A 187 -12.23 -6.00 -17.99
N GLU A 188 -12.67 -5.97 -16.75
CA GLU A 188 -14.06 -5.81 -16.37
C GLU A 188 -14.46 -4.33 -16.19
N LEU A 189 -13.49 -3.40 -16.23
CA LEU A 189 -13.62 -2.00 -15.81
C LEU A 189 -14.29 -1.87 -14.43
N ALA A 190 -14.02 -2.83 -13.55
CA ALA A 190 -14.70 -2.96 -12.27
C ALA A 190 -13.83 -3.64 -11.23
N GLY A 191 -13.89 -3.18 -9.99
CA GLY A 191 -13.12 -3.75 -8.88
C GLY A 191 -13.40 -3.08 -7.53
N ALA A 192 -12.52 -3.32 -6.58
CA ALA A 192 -12.48 -2.69 -5.26
C ALA A 192 -11.63 -1.40 -5.29
N PRO A 193 -11.60 -0.62 -4.20
CA PRO A 193 -10.72 0.55 -4.10
C PRO A 193 -9.23 0.25 -4.34
N ALA A 194 -8.73 -0.91 -3.90
CA ALA A 194 -7.36 -1.33 -4.14
C ALA A 194 -7.09 -1.57 -5.63
N ASP A 195 -8.04 -2.14 -6.36
CA ASP A 195 -7.93 -2.36 -7.80
C ASP A 195 -7.89 -1.05 -8.58
N LEU A 196 -8.66 -0.05 -8.16
CA LEU A 196 -8.60 1.29 -8.76
C LEU A 196 -7.21 1.92 -8.55
N VAL A 197 -6.60 1.71 -7.38
CA VAL A 197 -5.21 2.13 -7.12
C VAL A 197 -4.25 1.39 -8.05
N CYS A 198 -4.36 0.06 -8.16
CA CYS A 198 -3.53 -0.75 -9.05
C CYS A 198 -3.66 -0.30 -10.52
N ALA A 199 -4.89 -0.07 -10.99
CA ALA A 199 -5.14 0.42 -12.34
C ALA A 199 -4.49 1.78 -12.61
N CYS A 200 -4.65 2.75 -11.69
CA CYS A 200 -4.01 4.05 -11.82
C CYS A 200 -2.48 3.94 -11.85
N VAL A 201 -1.89 3.11 -10.98
CA VAL A 201 -0.44 2.90 -10.96
C VAL A 201 0.05 2.22 -12.23
N ALA A 202 -0.68 1.20 -12.74
CA ALA A 202 -0.32 0.53 -13.99
C ALA A 202 -0.33 1.48 -15.19
N VAL A 203 -1.36 2.34 -15.30
CA VAL A 203 -1.46 3.35 -16.34
C VAL A 203 -0.32 4.37 -16.27
N LEU A 204 0.04 4.83 -15.06
CA LEU A 204 1.17 5.75 -14.88
C LEU A 204 2.50 5.11 -15.25
N ARG A 205 2.76 3.86 -14.83
CA ARG A 205 3.97 3.12 -15.20
C ARG A 205 4.05 2.88 -16.71
N ALA A 206 2.96 2.49 -17.35
CA ALA A 206 2.87 2.33 -18.79
C ALA A 206 3.14 3.65 -19.56
N ALA A 207 2.75 4.79 -18.98
CA ALA A 207 3.09 6.12 -19.49
C ALA A 207 4.54 6.53 -19.25
N GLY A 208 5.33 5.72 -18.54
CA GLY A 208 6.71 6.02 -18.18
C GLY A 208 6.83 6.98 -16.99
N ILE A 209 5.85 7.02 -16.11
CA ILE A 209 5.86 7.77 -14.85
C ILE A 209 6.03 6.77 -13.70
N PRO A 210 7.16 6.78 -12.97
CA PRO A 210 7.34 5.92 -11.82
C PRO A 210 6.22 6.15 -10.79
N ALA A 211 5.56 5.06 -10.40
CA ALA A 211 4.44 5.12 -9.46
C ALA A 211 4.40 3.88 -8.58
N ARG A 212 3.84 4.02 -7.39
CA ARG A 212 3.70 2.93 -6.42
C ARG A 212 2.35 2.99 -5.70
N PRO A 213 1.74 1.85 -5.37
CA PRO A 213 0.65 1.81 -4.42
C PRO A 213 1.22 2.00 -3.02
N VAL A 214 0.42 2.52 -2.10
CA VAL A 214 0.74 2.57 -0.68
C VAL A 214 -0.36 1.86 0.09
N ILE A 215 0.04 0.82 0.80
CA ILE A 215 -0.79 0.12 1.76
C ILE A 215 -0.63 0.84 3.09
N GLY A 216 -1.72 1.22 3.73
CA GLY A 216 -1.64 1.99 4.97
C GLY A 216 -2.77 1.78 5.93
N ALA A 217 -2.66 2.46 7.06
CA ALA A 217 -3.65 2.51 8.10
C ALA A 217 -4.07 3.96 8.36
N ASP A 218 -5.38 4.23 8.35
CA ASP A 218 -5.96 5.51 8.72
C ASP A 218 -6.47 5.45 10.16
N TYR A 219 -5.95 6.33 11.03
CA TYR A 219 -6.34 6.39 12.43
C TYR A 219 -7.15 7.64 12.78
N GLY A 220 -7.58 8.41 11.78
CA GLY A 220 -7.99 9.81 11.95
C GLY A 220 -9.46 10.09 12.16
N ARG A 221 -10.30 10.17 11.25
CA ARG A 221 -11.60 10.88 11.43
C ARG A 221 -12.65 10.12 12.23
N ASP A 222 -12.65 8.82 12.18
CA ASP A 222 -13.74 8.02 12.77
C ASP A 222 -13.59 7.81 14.27
N HIS A 223 -12.46 8.24 14.85
CA HIS A 223 -12.25 8.16 16.29
C HIS A 223 -12.99 9.24 17.09
N GLU A 224 -13.41 10.32 16.45
CA GLU A 224 -14.03 11.42 17.19
C GLU A 224 -15.55 11.43 17.18
N GLU A 225 -16.23 10.88 16.15
CA GLU A 225 -17.68 11.11 16.09
C GLU A 225 -18.61 9.95 15.69
N LYS A 226 -18.21 8.93 14.96
CA LYS A 226 -19.22 8.00 14.39
C LYS A 226 -18.83 6.54 14.15
N SER A 227 -17.67 6.03 14.54
CA SER A 227 -17.34 4.67 14.17
C SER A 227 -17.99 3.64 15.09
N LYS A 228 -18.72 2.72 14.50
CA LYS A 228 -19.16 1.47 15.14
C LYS A 228 -18.01 0.52 15.44
N LEU A 229 -16.78 0.92 15.13
CA LEU A 229 -15.57 0.15 15.42
C LEU A 229 -15.17 0.37 16.88
N PRO A 230 -14.73 -0.67 17.59
CA PRO A 230 -14.22 -0.54 18.94
C PRO A 230 -13.09 0.48 19.01
N LYS A 231 -13.07 1.32 20.06
CA LYS A 231 -12.02 2.32 20.30
C LYS A 231 -10.63 1.71 20.11
N GLY A 232 -9.77 2.37 19.32
CA GLY A 232 -8.39 1.96 19.08
C GLY A 232 -8.16 1.12 17.83
N ARG A 233 -9.18 0.84 16.99
CA ARG A 233 -8.98 0.18 15.70
C ARG A 233 -8.77 1.20 14.59
N THR A 234 -7.72 0.98 13.80
CA THR A 234 -7.45 1.71 12.57
C THR A 234 -8.19 1.07 11.41
N SER A 235 -8.65 1.87 10.46
CA SER A 235 -9.12 1.35 9.19
C SER A 235 -7.95 1.20 8.23
N MET A 236 -7.89 0.06 7.53
CA MET A 236 -6.91 -0.13 6.47
C MET A 236 -7.33 0.68 5.25
N CYS A 237 -6.37 1.39 4.66
CA CYS A 237 -6.57 2.22 3.49
C CYS A 237 -5.49 1.99 2.44
N VAL A 238 -5.77 2.40 1.21
CA VAL A 238 -4.83 2.37 0.11
C VAL A 238 -4.86 3.71 -0.61
N TRP A 239 -3.68 4.17 -1.05
CA TRP A 239 -3.52 5.30 -1.95
C TRP A 239 -2.37 5.02 -2.90
N ALA A 240 -1.98 5.97 -3.69
CA ALA A 240 -0.84 5.83 -4.57
C ALA A 240 0.04 7.07 -4.55
N GLU A 241 1.24 6.90 -5.06
CA GLU A 241 2.22 7.97 -5.24
C GLU A 241 2.86 7.84 -6.61
N PHE A 242 3.17 8.97 -7.24
CA PHE A 242 3.98 9.01 -8.44
C PHE A 242 5.18 9.94 -8.26
N LYS A 243 6.22 9.70 -9.03
CA LYS A 243 7.45 10.49 -8.94
C LYS A 243 7.37 11.73 -9.82
N LEU A 244 7.71 12.86 -9.23
CA LEU A 244 7.84 14.12 -9.93
C LEU A 244 9.29 14.57 -9.90
N PRO A 245 9.93 14.81 -11.07
CA PRO A 245 11.35 15.19 -11.12
C PRO A 245 11.66 16.40 -10.26
N GLY A 246 12.65 16.25 -9.38
CA GLY A 246 13.08 17.32 -8.47
C GLY A 246 12.15 17.63 -7.28
N ALA A 247 10.91 17.11 -7.29
CA ALA A 247 9.94 17.30 -6.20
C ALA A 247 9.68 16.03 -5.37
N GLY A 248 10.17 14.87 -5.83
CA GLY A 248 10.00 13.62 -5.09
C GLY A 248 8.66 12.92 -5.35
N TRP A 249 8.16 12.22 -4.36
CA TRP A 249 6.89 11.51 -4.42
C TRP A 249 5.70 12.47 -4.25
N VAL A 250 4.69 12.28 -5.08
CA VAL A 250 3.43 13.06 -5.08
C VAL A 250 2.29 12.08 -4.79
N PRO A 251 1.61 12.21 -3.65
CA PRO A 251 0.55 11.30 -3.29
C PRO A 251 -0.76 11.63 -4.00
N PHE A 252 -1.56 10.61 -4.29
CA PHE A 252 -2.94 10.77 -4.74
C PHE A 252 -3.82 9.63 -4.25
N ASP A 253 -5.08 9.94 -3.99
CA ASP A 253 -6.07 8.94 -3.53
C ASP A 253 -7.23 8.87 -4.52
N PRO A 254 -7.18 7.92 -5.48
CA PRO A 254 -8.18 7.83 -6.53
C PRO A 254 -9.57 7.49 -6.00
N TRP A 255 -9.66 6.77 -4.87
CA TRP A 255 -10.93 6.45 -4.23
C TRP A 255 -11.60 7.70 -3.66
N GLN A 256 -10.87 8.54 -2.93
CA GLN A 256 -11.39 9.80 -2.41
C GLN A 256 -11.70 10.80 -3.53
N MET A 257 -10.86 10.87 -4.56
CA MET A 257 -11.09 11.70 -5.74
C MET A 257 -12.40 11.32 -6.43
N ARG A 258 -12.65 10.02 -6.59
CA ARG A 258 -13.91 9.49 -7.15
C ARG A 258 -15.11 9.87 -6.27
N GLY A 259 -15.05 9.60 -4.98
CA GLY A 259 -16.13 9.87 -4.02
C GLY A 259 -16.54 11.34 -3.97
N GLN A 260 -15.61 12.24 -4.24
CA GLN A 260 -15.85 13.68 -4.27
C GLN A 260 -16.10 14.26 -5.68
N GLY A 261 -16.16 13.41 -6.70
CA GLY A 261 -16.40 13.82 -8.09
C GLY A 261 -15.30 14.69 -8.70
N LEU A 262 -14.07 14.66 -8.13
CA LEU A 262 -12.96 15.52 -8.56
C LEU A 262 -12.52 15.22 -9.99
N ALA A 263 -12.57 13.97 -10.40
CA ALA A 263 -12.25 13.55 -11.76
C ALA A 263 -13.12 14.21 -12.86
N ARG A 264 -14.23 14.84 -12.50
CA ARG A 264 -15.09 15.60 -13.42
C ARG A 264 -14.67 17.07 -13.55
N LYS A 265 -13.74 17.55 -12.74
CA LYS A 265 -13.24 18.92 -12.79
C LYS A 265 -12.14 19.07 -13.83
N ASP A 266 -11.86 20.32 -14.19
CA ASP A 266 -10.72 20.63 -15.06
C ASP A 266 -9.40 20.15 -14.44
N VAL A 267 -8.56 19.54 -15.25
CA VAL A 267 -7.21 19.06 -14.87
C VAL A 267 -6.32 20.23 -14.42
N ALA A 268 -6.50 21.41 -14.98
CA ALA A 268 -5.75 22.61 -14.58
C ALA A 268 -6.18 23.17 -13.20
N ALA A 269 -7.37 22.79 -12.71
CA ALA A 269 -7.82 23.21 -11.39
C ALA A 269 -7.13 22.43 -10.27
N ALA A 270 -6.94 23.07 -9.11
CA ALA A 270 -6.42 22.37 -7.93
C ALA A 270 -7.41 21.31 -7.44
N TRP A 271 -6.90 20.11 -7.16
CA TRP A 271 -7.69 19.00 -6.65
C TRP A 271 -7.21 18.60 -5.26
N ARG A 272 -8.13 18.58 -4.32
CA ARG A 272 -7.89 17.84 -3.08
C ARG A 272 -7.67 16.34 -3.42
N TRP A 273 -6.84 15.65 -2.68
CA TRP A 273 -6.50 14.24 -2.88
C TRP A 273 -5.60 13.94 -4.09
N PHE A 274 -5.06 14.98 -4.76
CA PHE A 274 -4.03 14.84 -5.77
C PHE A 274 -2.91 15.85 -5.47
N GLY A 275 -1.76 15.36 -5.04
CA GLY A 275 -0.63 16.17 -4.59
C GLY A 275 -0.81 16.76 -3.19
N SER A 276 -1.94 17.39 -2.91
CA SER A 276 -2.22 17.98 -1.59
C SER A 276 -3.26 17.16 -0.83
N ILE A 277 -2.81 16.45 0.20
CA ILE A 277 -3.61 15.56 1.05
C ILE A 277 -3.35 15.92 2.51
N GLU A 278 -4.21 16.73 3.09
CA GLU A 278 -4.10 17.11 4.51
C GLU A 278 -4.26 15.90 5.43
N ASP A 279 -5.21 15.01 5.12
CA ASP A 279 -5.50 13.82 5.91
C ASP A 279 -4.37 12.76 5.90
N LEU A 280 -3.31 12.96 5.10
CA LEU A 280 -2.16 12.08 5.07
C LEU A 280 -1.39 12.08 6.41
N ASN A 281 -1.46 13.17 7.18
CA ASN A 281 -0.93 13.24 8.54
C ASN A 281 -1.62 12.29 9.54
N ARG A 282 -2.67 11.62 9.13
CA ARG A 282 -3.42 10.61 9.90
C ARG A 282 -3.31 9.22 9.31
N ARG A 283 -2.53 9.08 8.24
CA ARG A 283 -2.27 7.79 7.59
C ARG A 283 -0.84 7.36 7.87
N ILE A 284 -0.68 6.10 8.11
CA ILE A 284 0.63 5.48 8.30
C ILE A 284 0.84 4.52 7.16
N ALA A 285 1.91 4.72 6.41
CA ALA A 285 2.32 3.79 5.38
C ALA A 285 2.86 2.50 6.02
N LEU A 286 2.39 1.35 5.57
CA LEU A 286 2.78 0.02 6.01
C LEU A 286 3.59 -0.71 4.94
N GLY A 287 3.41 -0.35 3.66
CA GLY A 287 4.14 -0.95 2.56
C GLY A 287 3.82 -0.30 1.22
N TYR A 288 4.68 -0.54 0.23
CA TYR A 288 4.60 0.03 -1.12
C TYR A 288 4.27 -0.98 -2.21
N ASP A 289 3.98 -2.22 -1.83
CA ASP A 289 3.56 -3.27 -2.75
C ASP A 289 2.61 -4.23 -2.02
N PHE A 290 1.63 -4.75 -2.75
CA PHE A 290 0.73 -5.77 -2.24
C PHE A 290 1.41 -7.14 -2.07
N ALA A 291 2.42 -7.42 -2.89
CA ALA A 291 3.18 -8.67 -2.86
C ALA A 291 4.69 -8.40 -3.00
N PRO A 292 5.33 -7.74 -2.02
CA PRO A 292 6.75 -7.47 -2.10
C PRO A 292 7.56 -8.77 -2.17
N TYR A 293 8.69 -8.73 -2.87
CA TYR A 293 9.57 -9.89 -3.06
C TYR A 293 9.93 -10.62 -1.75
N ALA A 294 10.08 -9.87 -0.65
CA ALA A 294 10.37 -10.44 0.67
C ALA A 294 9.27 -11.39 1.18
N PHE A 295 8.06 -11.32 0.63
CA PHE A 295 7.00 -12.26 0.98
C PHE A 295 7.15 -13.63 0.30
N GLY A 296 8.00 -13.74 -0.71
CA GLY A 296 8.38 -14.99 -1.39
C GLY A 296 7.32 -15.55 -2.34
N ARG A 297 6.07 -15.15 -2.24
CA ARG A 297 4.98 -15.49 -3.16
C ARG A 297 3.90 -14.41 -3.13
N THR A 298 3.08 -14.38 -4.16
CA THR A 298 1.87 -13.54 -4.18
C THR A 298 0.85 -14.13 -3.20
N PRO A 299 0.41 -13.38 -2.19
CA PRO A 299 -0.60 -13.85 -1.26
C PRO A 299 -1.99 -13.80 -1.89
N ASP A 300 -2.88 -14.74 -1.53
CA ASP A 300 -4.29 -14.71 -1.96
C ASP A 300 -5.02 -13.46 -1.46
N TRP A 301 -4.63 -12.98 -0.27
CA TRP A 301 -5.16 -11.78 0.37
C TRP A 301 -4.00 -10.89 0.81
N PRO A 302 -3.52 -9.98 -0.06
CA PRO A 302 -2.41 -9.10 0.27
C PRO A 302 -2.68 -8.28 1.53
N ALA A 303 -1.61 -8.09 2.30
CA ALA A 303 -1.63 -7.27 3.52
C ALA A 303 -0.23 -6.69 3.76
N GLY A 304 -0.04 -5.93 4.83
CA GLY A 304 1.29 -5.46 5.25
C GLY A 304 2.16 -6.58 5.87
N TRP A 305 1.77 -7.83 5.73
CA TRP A 305 2.48 -9.01 6.25
C TRP A 305 2.24 -10.23 5.36
N SER A 306 3.12 -11.22 5.46
CA SER A 306 2.97 -12.53 4.81
C SER A 306 3.42 -13.63 5.73
N TRP A 307 2.74 -14.76 5.64
CA TRP A 307 3.09 -16.00 6.28
C TRP A 307 3.52 -17.03 5.23
N ARG A 308 4.66 -17.67 5.46
CA ARG A 308 5.18 -18.70 4.58
C ARG A 308 5.52 -19.93 5.40
N VAL A 309 4.89 -21.05 5.10
CA VAL A 309 5.25 -22.37 5.59
C VAL A 309 6.05 -23.06 4.49
N ASN A 310 7.02 -23.87 4.86
CA ASN A 310 8.00 -24.56 4.02
C ASN A 310 7.53 -24.77 2.56
N GLU A 311 8.34 -24.40 1.59
CA GLU A 311 7.99 -24.28 0.16
C GLU A 311 7.33 -25.51 -0.48
N GLN A 312 7.36 -26.66 0.17
CA GLN A 312 6.86 -27.94 -0.37
C GLN A 312 5.51 -28.42 0.19
N SER A 313 4.97 -27.80 1.22
CA SER A 313 3.78 -28.34 1.90
C SER A 313 2.67 -27.34 2.11
N GLN A 314 2.09 -26.81 1.03
CA GLN A 314 0.87 -26.04 1.18
C GLN A 314 -0.33 -26.79 0.62
N PRO A 315 -1.28 -27.22 1.44
CA PRO A 315 -2.65 -27.31 1.01
C PRO A 315 -3.19 -25.88 0.88
N PRO A 316 -3.71 -25.49 -0.30
CA PRO A 316 -4.42 -24.23 -0.45
C PRO A 316 -5.57 -24.20 0.56
N GLY A 317 -5.70 -23.15 1.32
CA GLY A 317 -6.87 -22.89 2.14
C GLY A 317 -6.75 -23.03 3.66
N GLN A 318 -5.62 -23.48 4.20
CA GLN A 318 -5.48 -23.68 5.66
C GLN A 318 -4.66 -22.61 6.40
N VAL A 319 -3.92 -21.73 5.72
CA VAL A 319 -3.21 -20.60 6.35
C VAL A 319 -4.13 -19.38 6.40
N THR A 320 -5.25 -19.50 7.06
CA THR A 320 -6.30 -18.49 6.96
C THR A 320 -6.48 -17.62 8.20
N ASN A 321 -5.74 -17.87 9.28
CA ASN A 321 -6.09 -17.32 10.58
C ASN A 321 -5.02 -16.43 11.20
N VAL A 322 -4.22 -15.74 10.39
CA VAL A 322 -3.40 -14.64 10.93
C VAL A 322 -4.26 -13.40 11.02
N ILE A 323 -4.66 -13.09 12.22
CA ILE A 323 -5.53 -11.97 12.54
C ILE A 323 -4.64 -10.84 13.04
N THR A 324 -4.77 -9.68 12.42
CA THR A 324 -3.97 -8.54 12.84
C THR A 324 -4.88 -7.39 13.23
N PRO A 325 -5.01 -7.09 14.51
CA PRO A 325 -5.35 -5.74 14.90
C PRO A 325 -4.10 -4.88 14.73
N ILE A 326 -4.09 -4.01 13.75
CA ILE A 326 -3.16 -2.88 13.72
C ILE A 326 -3.74 -1.85 14.68
N MET A 327 -3.00 -1.55 15.73
CA MET A 327 -3.37 -0.52 16.68
C MET A 327 -2.37 0.63 16.57
N VAL A 328 -2.89 1.82 16.43
CA VAL A 328 -2.09 3.05 16.58
C VAL A 328 -2.43 3.65 17.92
N SER A 329 -1.46 3.68 18.83
CA SER A 329 -1.58 4.43 20.06
C SER A 329 -1.03 5.84 19.86
N ARG A 330 -1.81 6.86 20.20
CA ARG A 330 -1.34 8.24 20.21
C ARG A 330 -0.34 8.45 21.35
N GLY A 331 0.93 8.56 20.99
CA GLY A 331 1.87 9.29 21.84
C GLY A 331 1.72 10.79 21.55
N SER A 332 1.70 11.64 22.57
CA SER A 332 1.79 13.08 22.37
C SER A 332 3.17 13.41 21.80
N VAL A 333 3.24 13.86 20.55
CA VAL A 333 4.43 14.58 20.08
C VAL A 333 4.45 15.88 20.87
N ARG A 334 5.36 16.01 21.82
CA ARG A 334 5.70 17.32 22.38
C ARG A 334 6.47 18.07 21.31
N PRO A 335 6.10 19.33 21.00
CA PRO A 335 6.81 20.17 20.04
C PRO A 335 8.26 20.41 20.48
#